data_d697b6200c52a58ea54845f735b862b3
#
_entry.id   d697b6200c52a58ea54845f735b862b3
#
_cell.length_a   1.000
_cell.length_b   1.000
_cell.length_c   1.000
_cell.angle_alpha   90.00
_cell.angle_beta   90.00
_cell.angle_gamma   90.00
#
_symmetry.space_group_name_H-M   'P 1'
#
loop_
_entity.id
_entity.type
_entity.pdbx_description
1 polymer ?
#
loop_
_entity_poly.entity_id
_entity_poly.type
_entity_poly.pdbx_seq_one_letter_code
_entity_poly.pdbx_strand_id
1 'polypeptide(L)'
;MTVSFITLDEAAAMTEGVRITFIPGVQALYAEALKNICFAKEIPVIRALHPLMGVDKKTGEDRQKRLYELTSQTSLPTMFFNGERPRNVWNEQLALAEKIGSANSPALIPADFEQRAEMFGLCSVVLGEDGLVWNMRIMNDGPLGRKYGYTDAASSTAPAKIAEVIGLIDRRLQKQAEQGSRYLVGETLTAADIYWATMSMCIAAVPPEIMPVTEQNQGMLKFFAANSNIPIIAEALSHRIEAHQRHILQTHCEPPAVLGGDPI
;
A
#
# COMPACT_ATOMS: atom_id res chain seq x y z
N MET A 1 4.56 -17.89 14.05
CA MET A 1 5.31 -18.59 12.99
C MET A 1 6.36 -17.66 12.45
N THR A 2 7.59 -18.11 12.30
CA THR A 2 8.64 -17.27 11.69
C THR A 2 8.36 -17.16 10.21
N VAL A 3 8.15 -15.94 9.71
CA VAL A 3 7.99 -15.70 8.28
C VAL A 3 9.36 -15.86 7.63
N SER A 4 9.45 -16.74 6.62
CA SER A 4 10.68 -16.91 5.85
C SER A 4 10.63 -16.07 4.58
N PHE A 5 11.76 -15.49 4.23
CA PHE A 5 11.94 -14.76 2.97
C PHE A 5 12.87 -15.54 2.06
N ILE A 6 12.53 -15.62 0.79
CA ILE A 6 13.44 -16.06 -0.25
C ILE A 6 14.19 -14.86 -0.84
N THR A 7 15.29 -15.12 -1.52
CA THR A 7 16.03 -14.08 -2.26
C THR A 7 15.28 -13.61 -3.50
N LEU A 8 15.68 -12.48 -4.06
CA LEU A 8 15.13 -11.98 -5.31
C LEU A 8 15.38 -12.95 -6.49
N ASP A 9 16.57 -13.57 -6.53
CA ASP A 9 16.92 -14.53 -7.58
C ASP A 9 16.13 -15.83 -7.46
N GLU A 10 15.92 -16.35 -6.25
CA GLU A 10 15.02 -17.48 -6.02
C GLU A 10 13.59 -17.15 -6.47
N ALA A 11 13.09 -15.96 -6.12
CA ALA A 11 11.77 -15.52 -6.55
C ALA A 11 11.64 -15.42 -8.07
N ALA A 12 12.68 -14.95 -8.75
CA ALA A 12 12.71 -14.85 -10.21
C ALA A 12 12.85 -16.20 -10.92
N ALA A 13 13.53 -17.16 -10.29
CA ALA A 13 13.75 -18.50 -10.84
C ALA A 13 12.53 -19.42 -10.69
N MET A 14 11.64 -19.17 -9.74
CA MET A 14 10.43 -19.97 -9.53
C MET A 14 9.44 -19.82 -10.67
N THR A 15 8.92 -20.97 -11.14
CA THR A 15 7.96 -21.04 -12.26
C THR A 15 6.51 -21.21 -11.81
N GLU A 16 6.26 -21.30 -10.49
CA GLU A 16 4.90 -21.49 -9.94
C GLU A 16 4.63 -20.59 -8.76
N GLY A 17 3.36 -20.22 -8.59
CA GLY A 17 2.84 -19.46 -7.46
C GLY A 17 3.09 -17.94 -7.54
N VAL A 18 2.63 -17.23 -6.50
CA VAL A 18 2.78 -15.78 -6.36
C VAL A 18 3.92 -15.47 -5.39
N ARG A 19 4.87 -14.65 -5.82
CA ARG A 19 5.96 -14.12 -4.99
C ARG A 19 5.88 -12.60 -5.00
N ILE A 20 5.96 -11.99 -3.82
CA ILE A 20 5.91 -10.54 -3.65
C ILE A 20 7.15 -10.09 -2.89
N THR A 21 7.79 -9.01 -3.35
CA THR A 21 8.96 -8.48 -2.66
C THR A 21 8.57 -7.55 -1.52
N PHE A 22 9.28 -7.67 -0.39
CA PHE A 22 9.16 -6.84 0.80
C PHE A 22 10.54 -6.43 1.32
N ILE A 23 10.59 -5.36 2.09
CA ILE A 23 11.76 -4.99 2.89
C ILE A 23 11.38 -5.22 4.36
N PRO A 24 11.91 -6.26 5.01
CA PRO A 24 11.66 -6.52 6.43
C PRO A 24 11.95 -5.29 7.29
N GLY A 25 11.06 -4.98 8.24
CA GLY A 25 11.19 -3.82 9.13
C GLY A 25 10.97 -2.44 8.47
N VAL A 26 10.64 -2.40 7.18
CA VAL A 26 10.30 -1.16 6.48
C VAL A 26 8.84 -1.16 6.06
N GLN A 27 8.14 -0.11 6.43
CA GLN A 27 6.72 0.05 6.15
C GLN A 27 6.49 0.50 4.70
N ALA A 28 6.56 -0.46 3.82
CA ALA A 28 6.29 -0.25 2.41
C ALA A 28 4.80 -0.43 2.14
N LEU A 29 4.01 0.63 2.30
CA LEU A 29 2.55 0.59 2.22
C LEU A 29 2.01 -0.05 0.93
N TYR A 30 2.68 0.13 -0.21
CA TYR A 30 2.28 -0.54 -1.46
C TYR A 30 2.44 -2.06 -1.40
N ALA A 31 3.48 -2.56 -0.72
CA ALA A 31 3.67 -3.99 -0.53
C ALA A 31 2.62 -4.56 0.45
N GLU A 32 2.32 -3.81 1.52
CA GLU A 32 1.24 -4.15 2.44
C GLU A 32 -0.13 -4.19 1.75
N ALA A 33 -0.43 -3.20 0.92
CA ALA A 33 -1.69 -3.16 0.19
C ALA A 33 -1.82 -4.35 -0.76
N LEU A 34 -0.76 -4.69 -1.50
CA LEU A 34 -0.78 -5.86 -2.38
C LEU A 34 -0.92 -7.17 -1.59
N LYS A 35 -0.24 -7.28 -0.43
CA LYS A 35 -0.41 -8.43 0.48
C LYS A 35 -1.87 -8.56 0.90
N ASN A 36 -2.52 -7.47 1.32
CA ASN A 36 -3.91 -7.45 1.73
C ASN A 36 -4.89 -7.74 0.58
N ILE A 37 -4.60 -7.27 -0.63
CA ILE A 37 -5.33 -7.67 -1.85
C ILE A 37 -5.23 -9.19 -2.05
N CYS A 38 -4.04 -9.76 -1.97
CA CYS A 38 -3.84 -11.20 -2.10
C CYS A 38 -4.55 -11.98 -0.98
N PHE A 39 -4.51 -11.48 0.26
CA PHE A 39 -5.24 -12.08 1.38
C PHE A 39 -6.76 -12.10 1.13
N ALA A 40 -7.35 -10.97 0.75
CA ALA A 40 -8.78 -10.88 0.43
C ALA A 40 -9.18 -11.77 -0.77
N LYS A 41 -8.25 -12.03 -1.69
CA LYS A 41 -8.43 -12.93 -2.85
C LYS A 41 -8.07 -14.38 -2.56
N GLU A 42 -7.71 -14.72 -1.31
CA GLU A 42 -7.28 -16.08 -0.89
C GLU A 42 -6.10 -16.61 -1.73
N ILE A 43 -5.17 -15.72 -2.10
CA ILE A 43 -3.97 -16.06 -2.87
C ILE A 43 -2.81 -16.32 -1.92
N PRO A 44 -2.23 -17.52 -1.88
CA PRO A 44 -1.01 -17.78 -1.13
C PRO A 44 0.16 -16.96 -1.68
N VAL A 45 0.90 -16.29 -0.79
CA VAL A 45 2.04 -15.43 -1.15
C VAL A 45 3.33 -15.96 -0.56
N ILE A 46 4.35 -16.14 -1.40
CA ILE A 46 5.72 -16.38 -0.97
C ILE A 46 6.41 -15.01 -0.88
N ARG A 47 7.00 -14.71 0.27
CA ARG A 47 7.67 -13.44 0.53
C ARG A 47 9.10 -13.46 0.04
N ALA A 48 9.50 -12.47 -0.73
CA ALA A 48 10.84 -12.31 -1.26
C ALA A 48 11.49 -11.01 -0.76
N LEU A 49 12.82 -11.00 -0.64
CA LEU A 49 13.55 -9.81 -0.25
C LEU A 49 13.61 -8.80 -1.40
N HIS A 50 13.20 -7.55 -1.10
CA HIS A 50 13.40 -6.42 -2.00
C HIS A 50 14.73 -5.75 -1.69
N PRO A 51 15.60 -5.48 -2.70
CA PRO A 51 16.88 -4.85 -2.45
C PRO A 51 16.71 -3.39 -1.99
N LEU A 52 17.44 -3.00 -0.97
CA LEU A 52 17.47 -1.62 -0.49
C LEU A 52 18.02 -0.67 -1.54
N MET A 53 17.59 0.59 -1.49
CA MET A 53 18.18 1.65 -2.30
C MET A 53 19.64 1.91 -1.92
N GLY A 54 20.42 2.42 -2.89
CA GLY A 54 21.79 2.88 -2.70
C GLY A 54 22.84 1.85 -3.03
N VAL A 55 24.10 2.23 -2.80
CA VAL A 55 25.28 1.47 -3.18
C VAL A 55 25.69 0.52 -2.05
N ASP A 56 26.08 -0.68 -2.37
CA ASP A 56 26.70 -1.60 -1.43
C ASP A 56 28.13 -1.11 -1.11
N LYS A 57 28.40 -0.87 0.18
CA LYS A 57 29.68 -0.32 0.62
C LYS A 57 30.87 -1.27 0.41
N LYS A 58 30.62 -2.58 0.25
CA LYS A 58 31.69 -3.58 0.06
C LYS A 58 32.04 -3.77 -1.41
N THR A 59 31.01 -3.77 -2.28
CA THR A 59 31.20 -4.06 -3.71
C THR A 59 31.24 -2.80 -4.57
N GLY A 60 30.72 -1.67 -4.09
CA GLY A 60 30.57 -0.44 -4.87
C GLY A 60 29.44 -0.49 -5.91
N GLU A 61 28.66 -1.57 -5.93
CA GLU A 61 27.56 -1.75 -6.89
C GLU A 61 26.23 -1.20 -6.36
N ASP A 62 25.36 -0.76 -7.27
CA ASP A 62 23.98 -0.42 -6.93
C ASP A 62 23.25 -1.70 -6.47
N ARG A 63 22.70 -1.67 -5.26
CA ARG A 63 21.98 -2.80 -4.67
C ARG A 63 20.74 -3.19 -5.46
N GLN A 64 20.13 -2.25 -6.20
CA GLN A 64 18.95 -2.50 -7.00
C GLN A 64 19.26 -2.89 -8.46
N LYS A 65 20.55 -3.02 -8.84
CA LYS A 65 20.98 -3.39 -10.19
C LYS A 65 20.28 -4.66 -10.68
N ARG A 66 20.28 -5.72 -9.84
CA ARG A 66 19.67 -7.00 -10.21
C ARG A 66 18.14 -6.88 -10.40
N LEU A 67 17.46 -6.12 -9.55
CA LEU A 67 16.04 -5.85 -9.70
C LEU A 67 15.76 -5.11 -11.01
N TYR A 68 16.58 -4.10 -11.33
CA TYR A 68 16.45 -3.34 -12.56
C TYR A 68 16.68 -4.23 -13.82
N GLU A 69 17.66 -5.12 -13.80
CA GLU A 69 17.88 -6.10 -14.88
C GLU A 69 16.66 -7.00 -15.11
N LEU A 70 15.98 -7.42 -14.04
CA LEU A 70 14.80 -8.29 -14.11
C LEU A 70 13.53 -7.56 -14.55
N THR A 71 13.38 -6.28 -14.24
CA THR A 71 12.09 -5.59 -14.28
C THR A 71 12.12 -4.24 -14.97
N SER A 72 13.31 -3.74 -15.33
CA SER A 72 13.56 -2.40 -15.88
C SER A 72 13.09 -1.25 -14.97
N GLN A 73 12.93 -1.52 -13.66
CA GLN A 73 12.55 -0.54 -12.66
C GLN A 73 12.96 -1.00 -11.24
N THR A 74 12.80 -0.14 -10.23
CA THR A 74 13.26 -0.39 -8.85
C THR A 74 12.18 -0.15 -7.80
N SER A 75 10.92 -0.16 -8.20
CA SER A 75 9.80 0.10 -7.28
C SER A 75 9.40 -1.14 -6.48
N LEU A 76 8.94 -0.91 -5.27
CA LEU A 76 8.40 -1.89 -4.33
C LEU A 76 6.88 -1.75 -4.29
N PRO A 77 6.10 -2.83 -4.35
CA PRO A 77 6.54 -4.22 -4.52
C PRO A 77 6.74 -4.63 -5.98
N THR A 78 7.54 -5.69 -6.17
CA THR A 78 7.52 -6.48 -7.39
C THR A 78 6.70 -7.74 -7.14
N MET A 79 5.77 -8.05 -8.03
CA MET A 79 4.96 -9.27 -8.01
C MET A 79 5.37 -10.18 -9.14
N PHE A 80 5.81 -11.39 -8.80
CA PHE A 80 6.07 -12.48 -9.74
C PHE A 80 4.90 -13.45 -9.72
N PHE A 81 4.52 -13.97 -10.87
CA PHE A 81 3.50 -15.01 -10.99
C PHE A 81 3.93 -16.02 -12.05
N ASN A 82 4.05 -17.28 -11.64
CA ASN A 82 4.55 -18.35 -12.50
C ASN A 82 5.83 -17.93 -13.24
N GLY A 83 5.99 -18.30 -14.50
CA GLY A 83 7.08 -17.86 -15.37
C GLY A 83 6.78 -16.58 -16.17
N GLU A 84 5.76 -15.81 -15.78
CA GLU A 84 5.38 -14.56 -16.47
C GLU A 84 6.33 -13.40 -16.13
N ARG A 85 6.26 -12.32 -16.94
CA ARG A 85 6.98 -11.09 -16.62
C ARG A 85 6.56 -10.54 -15.25
N PRO A 86 7.49 -10.02 -14.44
CA PRO A 86 7.16 -9.37 -13.17
C PRO A 86 6.25 -8.15 -13.38
N ARG A 87 5.40 -7.87 -12.38
CA ARG A 87 4.51 -6.70 -12.35
C ARG A 87 4.89 -5.77 -11.21
N ASN A 88 4.93 -4.48 -11.50
CA ASN A 88 5.40 -3.45 -10.56
C ASN A 88 4.42 -2.29 -10.43
N VAL A 89 3.36 -2.26 -11.26
CA VAL A 89 2.35 -1.21 -11.25
C VAL A 89 1.10 -1.76 -10.55
N TRP A 90 0.56 -1.00 -9.61
CA TRP A 90 -0.52 -1.42 -8.72
C TRP A 90 -1.77 -1.93 -9.45
N ASN A 91 -2.16 -1.31 -10.57
CA ASN A 91 -3.32 -1.71 -11.34
C ASN A 91 -3.09 -3.03 -12.10
N GLU A 92 -1.87 -3.31 -12.58
CA GLU A 92 -1.53 -4.61 -13.17
C GLU A 92 -1.49 -5.71 -12.10
N GLN A 93 -1.00 -5.39 -10.90
CA GLN A 93 -0.98 -6.31 -9.76
C GLN A 93 -2.40 -6.64 -9.30
N LEU A 94 -3.27 -5.62 -9.20
CA LEU A 94 -4.68 -5.80 -8.86
C LEU A 94 -5.41 -6.65 -9.93
N ALA A 95 -5.22 -6.36 -11.21
CA ALA A 95 -5.85 -7.11 -12.30
C ALA A 95 -5.40 -8.58 -12.31
N LEU A 96 -4.12 -8.86 -12.00
CA LEU A 96 -3.65 -10.23 -11.84
C LEU A 96 -4.30 -10.91 -10.64
N ALA A 97 -4.30 -10.25 -9.47
CA ALA A 97 -4.91 -10.80 -8.25
C ALA A 97 -6.40 -11.12 -8.46
N GLU A 98 -7.12 -10.23 -9.16
CA GLU A 98 -8.53 -10.47 -9.52
C GLU A 98 -8.70 -11.71 -10.40
N LYS A 99 -7.79 -11.89 -11.36
CA LYS A 99 -7.82 -13.03 -12.30
C LYS A 99 -7.53 -14.38 -11.66
N ILE A 100 -6.56 -14.41 -10.70
CA ILE A 100 -6.05 -15.68 -10.12
C ILE A 100 -6.60 -15.98 -8.72
N GLY A 101 -7.37 -15.07 -8.14
CA GLY A 101 -8.00 -15.25 -6.84
C GLY A 101 -8.99 -16.41 -6.82
N SER A 102 -9.29 -16.90 -5.62
CA SER A 102 -10.30 -17.94 -5.41
C SER A 102 -11.66 -17.53 -5.99
N ALA A 103 -12.36 -18.46 -6.58
CA ALA A 103 -13.72 -18.22 -7.11
C ALA A 103 -14.73 -17.77 -6.01
N ASN A 104 -14.43 -18.07 -4.75
CA ASN A 104 -15.27 -17.71 -3.60
C ASN A 104 -14.83 -16.38 -2.95
N SER A 105 -13.71 -15.82 -3.38
CA SER A 105 -13.22 -14.54 -2.86
C SER A 105 -14.06 -13.36 -3.41
N PRO A 106 -14.10 -12.23 -2.69
CA PRO A 106 -14.84 -11.05 -3.15
C PRO A 106 -14.28 -10.51 -4.46
N ALA A 107 -15.16 -10.01 -5.35
CA ALA A 107 -14.75 -9.25 -6.52
C ALA A 107 -14.27 -7.85 -6.07
N LEU A 108 -12.96 -7.58 -6.14
CA LEU A 108 -12.39 -6.30 -5.75
C LEU A 108 -12.48 -5.24 -6.86
N ILE A 109 -12.71 -5.66 -8.10
CA ILE A 109 -13.01 -4.81 -9.24
C ILE A 109 -14.50 -4.96 -9.58
N PRO A 110 -15.32 -3.91 -9.40
CA PRO A 110 -16.75 -3.99 -9.70
C PRO A 110 -17.05 -4.42 -11.14
N ALA A 111 -18.10 -5.22 -11.33
CA ALA A 111 -18.58 -5.59 -12.67
C ALA A 111 -19.27 -4.42 -13.36
N ASP A 112 -19.98 -3.59 -12.61
CA ASP A 112 -20.60 -2.36 -13.10
C ASP A 112 -19.56 -1.36 -13.56
N PHE A 113 -19.71 -0.76 -14.74
CA PHE A 113 -18.73 0.12 -15.34
C PHE A 113 -18.57 1.47 -14.62
N GLU A 114 -19.65 2.03 -14.07
CA GLU A 114 -19.62 3.30 -13.35
C GLU A 114 -18.91 3.12 -12.02
N GLN A 115 -19.27 2.09 -11.26
CA GLN A 115 -18.59 1.74 -10.01
C GLN A 115 -17.12 1.38 -10.25
N ARG A 116 -16.81 0.68 -11.34
CA ARG A 116 -15.42 0.37 -11.72
C ARG A 116 -14.61 1.63 -12.00
N ALA A 117 -15.14 2.57 -12.78
CA ALA A 117 -14.50 3.84 -13.08
C ALA A 117 -14.27 4.66 -11.80
N GLU A 118 -15.26 4.69 -10.92
CA GLU A 118 -15.17 5.35 -9.62
C GLU A 118 -14.09 4.72 -8.72
N MET A 119 -14.09 3.38 -8.61
CA MET A 119 -13.09 2.64 -7.84
C MET A 119 -11.66 2.92 -8.33
N PHE A 120 -11.41 2.88 -9.64
CA PHE A 120 -10.10 3.20 -10.19
C PHE A 120 -9.73 4.68 -10.00
N GLY A 121 -10.70 5.59 -10.09
CA GLY A 121 -10.52 7.01 -9.77
C GLY A 121 -10.06 7.22 -8.34
N LEU A 122 -10.74 6.60 -7.36
CA LEU A 122 -10.35 6.65 -5.95
C LEU A 122 -8.96 6.02 -5.71
N CYS A 123 -8.68 4.88 -6.33
CA CYS A 123 -7.35 4.29 -6.25
C CYS A 123 -6.28 5.24 -6.80
N SER A 124 -6.55 5.95 -7.89
CA SER A 124 -5.59 6.87 -8.50
C SER A 124 -5.27 8.08 -7.61
N VAL A 125 -6.26 8.66 -6.93
CA VAL A 125 -6.00 9.79 -6.00
C VAL A 125 -5.33 9.35 -4.70
N VAL A 126 -5.35 8.06 -4.38
CA VAL A 126 -4.63 7.52 -3.21
C VAL A 126 -3.21 7.09 -3.59
N LEU A 127 -3.04 6.37 -4.70
CA LEU A 127 -1.82 5.66 -5.08
C LEU A 127 -1.00 6.36 -6.16
N GLY A 128 -1.65 7.14 -7.03
CA GLY A 128 -1.04 7.70 -8.21
C GLY A 128 -0.13 8.89 -7.93
N GLU A 129 0.49 9.39 -8.99
CA GLU A 129 1.25 10.62 -8.96
C GLU A 129 0.34 11.77 -8.51
N ASP A 130 0.89 12.66 -7.69
CA ASP A 130 0.15 13.75 -7.03
C ASP A 130 -0.97 13.32 -6.06
N GLY A 131 -1.11 12.02 -5.79
CA GLY A 131 -2.06 11.47 -4.82
C GLY A 131 -1.52 11.50 -3.39
N LEU A 132 -2.27 10.84 -2.48
CA LEU A 132 -1.95 10.80 -1.04
C LEU A 132 -0.49 10.40 -0.76
N VAL A 133 -0.10 9.19 -1.21
CA VAL A 133 1.22 8.63 -0.86
C VAL A 133 2.35 9.34 -1.60
N TRP A 134 2.09 9.87 -2.79
CA TRP A 134 3.06 10.69 -3.51
C TRP A 134 3.39 11.96 -2.73
N ASN A 135 2.37 12.70 -2.32
CA ASN A 135 2.53 13.92 -1.53
C ASN A 135 3.20 13.63 -0.17
N MET A 136 2.90 12.50 0.47
CA MET A 136 3.59 12.05 1.67
C MET A 136 5.09 11.89 1.47
N ARG A 137 5.54 11.40 0.31
CA ARG A 137 6.96 11.18 0.01
C ARG A 137 7.71 12.49 -0.21
N ILE A 138 7.07 13.45 -0.90
CA ILE A 138 7.69 14.74 -1.25
C ILE A 138 7.58 15.80 -0.14
N MET A 139 6.91 15.51 0.98
CA MET A 139 6.90 16.43 2.14
C MET A 139 8.28 16.62 2.77
N ASN A 140 9.18 15.64 2.62
CA ASN A 140 10.48 15.66 3.28
C ASN A 140 11.63 15.57 2.27
N ASP A 141 12.66 16.39 2.45
CA ASP A 141 13.90 16.31 1.69
C ASP A 141 14.72 15.08 2.16
N GLY A 142 14.68 14.03 1.37
CA GLY A 142 15.39 12.79 1.62
C GLY A 142 15.52 11.98 0.33
N PRO A 143 16.25 10.85 0.34
CA PRO A 143 16.46 10.03 -0.86
C PRO A 143 15.14 9.64 -1.53
N LEU A 144 14.11 9.32 -0.74
CA LEU A 144 12.80 8.96 -1.26
C LEU A 144 12.07 10.17 -1.84
N GLY A 145 12.04 11.31 -1.14
CA GLY A 145 11.44 12.55 -1.64
C GLY A 145 12.06 12.99 -2.96
N ARG A 146 13.38 13.00 -3.04
CA ARG A 146 14.12 13.37 -4.26
C ARG A 146 13.83 12.44 -5.44
N LYS A 147 13.69 11.12 -5.19
CA LYS A 147 13.28 10.14 -6.22
C LYS A 147 11.91 10.48 -6.81
N TYR A 148 11.01 11.06 -6.02
CA TYR A 148 9.63 11.37 -6.41
C TYR A 148 9.38 12.85 -6.70
N GLY A 149 10.43 13.66 -6.91
CA GLY A 149 10.30 15.03 -7.38
C GLY A 149 10.16 16.08 -6.27
N TYR A 150 10.79 15.84 -5.10
CA TYR A 150 10.87 16.85 -4.06
C TYR A 150 11.38 18.19 -4.60
N THR A 151 10.68 19.23 -4.26
CA THR A 151 11.13 20.64 -4.31
C THR A 151 10.52 21.36 -3.10
N ASP A 152 11.12 22.47 -2.68
CA ASP A 152 10.58 23.26 -1.56
C ASP A 152 9.14 23.71 -1.85
N ALA A 153 8.83 24.09 -3.08
CA ALA A 153 7.50 24.49 -3.51
C ALA A 153 6.50 23.32 -3.43
N ALA A 154 6.88 22.13 -3.94
CA ALA A 154 6.03 20.94 -3.87
C ALA A 154 5.82 20.48 -2.43
N SER A 155 6.88 20.47 -1.62
CA SER A 155 6.82 20.11 -0.19
C SER A 155 5.89 21.04 0.60
N SER A 156 5.93 22.33 0.34
CA SER A 156 5.08 23.33 1.05
C SER A 156 3.59 23.16 0.76
N THR A 157 3.20 22.63 -0.40
CA THR A 157 1.80 22.41 -0.80
C THR A 157 1.28 21.01 -0.52
N ALA A 158 2.18 20.05 -0.29
CA ALA A 158 1.83 18.64 -0.11
C ALA A 158 0.84 18.39 1.05
N PRO A 159 0.94 19.00 2.24
CA PRO A 159 -0.05 18.81 3.30
C PRO A 159 -1.47 19.20 2.91
N ALA A 160 -1.64 20.29 2.14
CA ALA A 160 -2.95 20.73 1.66
C ALA A 160 -3.55 19.71 0.67
N LYS A 161 -2.75 19.19 -0.26
CA LYS A 161 -3.19 18.14 -1.20
C LYS A 161 -3.57 16.85 -0.48
N ILE A 162 -2.83 16.47 0.57
CA ILE A 162 -3.18 15.32 1.41
C ILE A 162 -4.54 15.53 2.07
N ALA A 163 -4.77 16.72 2.64
CA ALA A 163 -6.06 17.08 3.26
C ALA A 163 -7.22 17.07 2.26
N GLU A 164 -7.00 17.51 1.02
CA GLU A 164 -8.00 17.42 -0.06
C GLU A 164 -8.39 15.96 -0.38
N VAL A 165 -7.41 15.05 -0.45
CA VAL A 165 -7.68 13.61 -0.66
C VAL A 165 -8.46 13.04 0.52
N ILE A 166 -8.08 13.34 1.77
CA ILE A 166 -8.81 12.91 2.96
C ILE A 166 -10.26 13.40 2.91
N GLY A 167 -10.47 14.69 2.59
CA GLY A 167 -11.80 15.28 2.47
C GLY A 167 -12.64 14.65 1.35
N LEU A 168 -12.02 14.27 0.22
CA LEU A 168 -12.70 13.53 -0.84
C LEU A 168 -13.21 12.18 -0.34
N ILE A 169 -12.35 11.41 0.33
CA ILE A 169 -12.70 10.10 0.89
C ILE A 169 -13.78 10.23 1.98
N ASP A 170 -13.67 11.23 2.86
CA ASP A 170 -14.65 11.45 3.91
C ASP A 170 -16.06 11.75 3.34
N ARG A 171 -16.14 12.64 2.35
CA ARG A 171 -17.42 12.93 1.66
C ARG A 171 -17.97 11.69 0.96
N ARG A 172 -17.08 10.85 0.41
CA ARG A 172 -17.49 9.60 -0.23
C ARG A 172 -18.07 8.63 0.78
N LEU A 173 -17.41 8.43 1.91
CA LEU A 173 -17.90 7.58 3.00
C LEU A 173 -19.23 8.10 3.57
N GLN A 174 -19.39 9.41 3.68
CA GLN A 174 -20.66 10.00 4.09
C GLN A 174 -21.80 9.63 3.13
N LYS A 175 -21.59 9.83 1.82
CA LYS A 175 -22.58 9.49 0.79
C LYS A 175 -22.94 8.00 0.81
N GLN A 176 -21.95 7.13 1.00
CA GLN A 176 -22.17 5.69 1.10
C GLN A 176 -22.97 5.32 2.35
N ALA A 177 -22.65 5.94 3.50
CA ALA A 177 -23.40 5.71 4.75
C ALA A 177 -24.87 6.11 4.63
N GLU A 178 -25.21 7.19 3.91
CA GLU A 178 -26.57 7.62 3.61
C GLU A 178 -27.33 6.57 2.77
N GLN A 179 -26.60 5.72 2.03
CA GLN A 179 -27.12 4.60 1.24
C GLN A 179 -27.09 3.26 1.99
N GLY A 180 -26.66 3.25 3.25
CA GLY A 180 -26.54 2.05 4.08
C GLY A 180 -25.26 1.24 3.84
N SER A 181 -24.35 1.71 3.01
CA SER A 181 -23.07 1.05 2.75
C SER A 181 -21.96 1.56 3.66
N ARG A 182 -21.01 0.69 4.01
CA ARG A 182 -19.80 1.00 4.75
C ARG A 182 -18.53 0.93 3.90
N TYR A 183 -18.67 0.75 2.60
CA TYR A 183 -17.58 0.68 1.63
C TYR A 183 -17.50 1.95 0.79
N LEU A 184 -16.35 2.21 0.17
CA LEU A 184 -16.12 3.40 -0.65
C LEU A 184 -16.90 3.38 -1.96
N VAL A 185 -17.15 2.19 -2.53
CA VAL A 185 -17.89 2.03 -3.80
C VAL A 185 -18.88 0.88 -3.69
N GLY A 186 -20.14 1.13 -4.03
CA GLY A 186 -21.18 0.09 -3.99
C GLY A 186 -21.48 -0.42 -2.59
N GLU A 187 -21.93 -1.67 -2.49
CA GLU A 187 -22.38 -2.30 -1.25
C GLU A 187 -21.41 -3.34 -0.71
N THR A 188 -20.34 -3.65 -1.43
CA THR A 188 -19.36 -4.69 -1.10
C THR A 188 -17.93 -4.16 -1.14
N LEU A 189 -17.01 -4.92 -0.53
CA LEU A 189 -15.59 -4.62 -0.56
C LEU A 189 -15.08 -4.41 -1.99
N THR A 190 -14.30 -3.34 -2.19
CA THR A 190 -13.56 -3.09 -3.43
C THR A 190 -12.08 -2.88 -3.15
N ALA A 191 -11.26 -2.86 -4.20
CA ALA A 191 -9.84 -2.55 -4.07
C ALA A 191 -9.59 -1.15 -3.47
N ALA A 192 -10.48 -0.18 -3.71
CA ALA A 192 -10.37 1.17 -3.15
C ALA A 192 -10.39 1.17 -1.63
N ASP A 193 -11.19 0.31 -1.00
CA ASP A 193 -11.26 0.17 0.46
C ASP A 193 -9.95 -0.34 1.03
N ILE A 194 -9.37 -1.41 0.46
CA ILE A 194 -8.11 -2.00 0.92
C ILE A 194 -6.96 -1.01 0.72
N TYR A 195 -6.88 -0.38 -0.46
CA TYR A 195 -5.84 0.61 -0.74
C TYR A 195 -5.96 1.80 0.21
N TRP A 196 -7.14 2.36 0.38
CA TRP A 196 -7.33 3.48 1.30
C TRP A 196 -6.97 3.09 2.73
N ALA A 197 -7.51 1.99 3.26
CA ALA A 197 -7.25 1.57 4.64
C ALA A 197 -5.77 1.33 4.91
N THR A 198 -5.04 0.74 3.95
CA THR A 198 -3.61 0.49 4.07
C THR A 198 -2.79 1.77 3.93
N MET A 199 -3.08 2.61 2.92
CA MET A 199 -2.31 3.84 2.68
C MET A 199 -2.55 4.89 3.75
N SER A 200 -3.77 4.98 4.28
CA SER A 200 -4.08 5.94 5.35
C SER A 200 -3.34 5.69 6.66
N MET A 201 -2.72 4.53 6.86
CA MET A 201 -1.85 4.28 8.02
C MET A 201 -0.74 5.33 8.19
N CYS A 202 -0.29 5.97 7.09
CA CYS A 202 0.75 6.98 7.16
C CYS A 202 0.27 8.35 7.68
N ILE A 203 -1.04 8.54 7.83
CA ILE A 203 -1.65 9.81 8.27
C ILE A 203 -2.69 9.64 9.37
N ALA A 204 -3.19 8.43 9.60
CA ALA A 204 -4.16 8.11 10.64
C ALA A 204 -3.63 6.94 11.49
N ALA A 205 -3.57 7.15 12.79
CA ALA A 205 -3.03 6.15 13.70
C ALA A 205 -3.87 4.88 13.72
N VAL A 206 -3.22 3.73 13.62
CA VAL A 206 -3.85 2.42 13.76
C VAL A 206 -3.67 1.95 15.20
N PRO A 207 -4.74 1.48 15.86
CA PRO A 207 -4.64 1.00 17.23
C PRO A 207 -3.72 -0.22 17.39
N PRO A 208 -3.00 -0.37 18.53
CA PRO A 208 -2.06 -1.47 18.74
C PRO A 208 -2.68 -2.87 18.66
N GLU A 209 -3.98 -3.01 18.91
CA GLU A 209 -4.71 -4.28 18.76
C GLU A 209 -4.86 -4.72 17.29
N ILE A 210 -4.75 -3.80 16.35
CA ILE A 210 -4.75 -4.08 14.89
C ILE A 210 -3.32 -4.17 14.39
N MET A 211 -2.48 -3.21 14.79
CA MET A 211 -1.08 -3.13 14.40
C MET A 211 -0.18 -3.06 15.63
N PRO A 212 0.31 -4.21 16.14
CA PRO A 212 1.18 -4.25 17.29
C PRO A 212 2.45 -3.43 17.10
N VAL A 213 2.86 -2.73 18.15
CA VAL A 213 4.11 -1.97 18.17
C VAL A 213 5.26 -2.90 18.49
N THR A 214 6.24 -2.97 17.60
CA THR A 214 7.47 -3.75 17.75
C THR A 214 8.69 -2.82 17.81
N GLU A 215 9.84 -3.35 18.24
CA GLU A 215 11.10 -2.61 18.21
C GLU A 215 11.45 -2.15 16.77
N GLN A 216 11.14 -2.99 15.78
CA GLN A 216 11.43 -2.70 14.37
C GLN A 216 10.54 -1.59 13.81
N ASN A 217 9.24 -1.56 14.15
CA ASN A 217 8.30 -0.63 13.52
C ASN A 217 8.07 0.68 14.30
N GLN A 218 8.46 0.76 15.57
CA GLN A 218 8.14 1.91 16.43
C GLN A 218 8.66 3.25 15.88
N GLY A 219 9.83 3.26 15.23
CA GLY A 219 10.40 4.47 14.66
C GLY A 219 9.54 5.05 13.53
N MET A 220 9.05 4.18 12.67
CA MET A 220 8.18 4.56 11.57
C MET A 220 6.76 4.90 12.04
N LEU A 221 6.23 4.19 13.03
CA LEU A 221 4.94 4.55 13.62
C LEU A 221 4.97 5.96 14.24
N LYS A 222 6.10 6.34 14.87
CA LYS A 222 6.31 7.73 15.34
C LYS A 222 6.34 8.72 14.16
N PHE A 223 6.98 8.36 13.05
CA PHE A 223 6.99 9.18 11.84
C PHE A 223 5.59 9.35 11.25
N PHE A 224 4.81 8.27 11.17
CA PHE A 224 3.42 8.34 10.71
C PHE A 224 2.54 9.17 11.65
N ALA A 225 2.70 8.98 12.96
CA ALA A 225 1.99 9.80 13.95
C ALA A 225 2.34 11.30 13.84
N ALA A 226 3.57 11.64 13.47
CA ALA A 226 3.94 13.04 13.24
C ALA A 226 3.18 13.67 12.07
N ASN A 227 2.86 12.90 11.03
CA ASN A 227 2.09 13.38 9.88
C ASN A 227 0.62 13.69 10.27
N SER A 228 0.00 12.87 11.11
CA SER A 228 -1.36 13.12 11.61
C SER A 228 -1.46 14.35 12.53
N ASN A 229 -0.34 14.85 13.04
CA ASN A 229 -0.28 16.05 13.86
C ASN A 229 -0.07 17.34 13.05
N ILE A 230 0.11 17.27 11.74
CA ILE A 230 0.14 18.44 10.86
C ILE A 230 -1.27 19.06 10.86
N PRO A 231 -1.45 20.36 11.26
CA PRO A 231 -2.76 20.92 11.54
C PRO A 231 -3.81 20.69 10.45
N ILE A 232 -3.48 20.99 9.20
CA ILE A 232 -4.40 20.83 8.07
C ILE A 232 -4.77 19.36 7.80
N ILE A 233 -3.88 18.41 8.09
CA ILE A 233 -4.15 16.98 7.99
C ILE A 233 -5.02 16.53 9.17
N ALA A 234 -4.69 16.98 10.40
CA ALA A 234 -5.44 16.66 11.60
C ALA A 234 -6.91 17.13 11.50
N GLU A 235 -7.13 18.34 10.97
CA GLU A 235 -8.46 18.90 10.76
C GLU A 235 -9.28 18.14 9.71
N ALA A 236 -8.62 17.53 8.72
CA ALA A 236 -9.29 16.74 7.68
C ALA A 236 -9.66 15.33 8.14
N LEU A 237 -8.98 14.79 9.15
CA LEU A 237 -9.26 13.45 9.70
C LEU A 237 -10.57 13.48 10.50
N SER A 238 -11.52 12.63 10.10
CA SER A 238 -12.80 12.47 10.78
C SER A 238 -12.89 11.09 11.44
N HIS A 239 -13.78 10.96 12.43
CA HIS A 239 -14.11 9.66 13.03
C HIS A 239 -14.58 8.64 11.98
N ARG A 240 -15.23 9.08 10.90
CA ARG A 240 -15.68 8.22 9.80
C ARG A 240 -14.50 7.60 9.03
N ILE A 241 -13.46 8.39 8.76
CA ILE A 241 -12.19 7.95 8.18
C ILE A 241 -11.55 6.85 9.04
N GLU A 242 -11.42 7.10 10.35
CA GLU A 242 -10.84 6.14 11.28
C GLU A 242 -11.68 4.87 11.42
N ALA A 243 -12.99 5.01 11.50
CA ALA A 243 -13.91 3.87 11.61
C ALA A 243 -13.86 2.96 10.36
N HIS A 244 -13.82 3.56 9.17
CA HIS A 244 -13.66 2.82 7.93
C HIS A 244 -12.31 2.10 7.86
N GLN A 245 -11.21 2.80 8.16
CA GLN A 245 -9.86 2.20 8.20
C GLN A 245 -9.82 0.98 9.11
N ARG A 246 -10.30 1.11 10.36
CA ARG A 246 -10.34 0.01 11.33
C ARG A 246 -11.19 -1.15 10.83
N HIS A 247 -12.37 -0.86 10.30
CA HIS A 247 -13.27 -1.89 9.78
C HIS A 247 -12.60 -2.72 8.69
N ILE A 248 -11.98 -2.07 7.69
CA ILE A 248 -11.33 -2.76 6.58
C ILE A 248 -10.13 -3.57 7.06
N LEU A 249 -9.26 -2.98 7.89
CA LEU A 249 -8.07 -3.66 8.40
C LEU A 249 -8.41 -4.89 9.26
N GLN A 250 -9.47 -4.82 10.08
CA GLN A 250 -9.87 -5.93 10.95
C GLN A 250 -10.64 -7.04 10.21
N THR A 251 -11.40 -6.68 9.17
CA THR A 251 -12.35 -7.62 8.55
C THR A 251 -11.79 -8.25 7.28
N HIS A 252 -10.97 -7.49 6.53
CA HIS A 252 -10.61 -7.86 5.15
C HIS A 252 -9.11 -7.94 4.89
N CYS A 253 -8.27 -7.54 5.85
CA CYS A 253 -6.82 -7.58 5.73
C CYS A 253 -6.21 -8.69 6.59
N GLU A 254 -4.98 -9.09 6.24
CA GLU A 254 -4.25 -10.12 6.99
C GLU A 254 -3.96 -9.65 8.42
N PRO A 255 -4.47 -10.35 9.47
CA PRO A 255 -4.23 -9.99 10.85
C PRO A 255 -2.95 -10.67 11.40
N PRO A 256 -2.23 -10.02 12.30
CA PRO A 256 -2.28 -8.60 12.59
C PRO A 256 -1.68 -7.79 11.44
N ALA A 257 -1.95 -6.48 11.37
CA ALA A 257 -1.33 -5.62 10.38
C ALA A 257 0.18 -5.52 10.66
N VAL A 258 0.97 -6.24 9.88
CA VAL A 258 2.42 -6.33 10.02
C VAL A 258 3.06 -5.60 8.85
N LEU A 259 3.62 -4.43 9.12
CA LEU A 259 4.27 -3.65 8.08
C LEU A 259 5.62 -4.27 7.69
N GLY A 260 5.84 -4.43 6.38
CA GLY A 260 7.04 -5.07 5.84
C GLY A 260 7.02 -6.58 5.86
N GLY A 261 5.89 -7.19 6.27
CA GLY A 261 5.77 -8.65 6.33
C GLY A 261 6.57 -9.30 7.43
N ASP A 262 7.05 -8.54 8.42
CA ASP A 262 7.78 -9.09 9.55
C ASP A 262 6.87 -9.94 10.45
N PRO A 263 7.37 -11.04 10.98
CA PRO A 263 6.70 -11.74 12.06
C PRO A 263 6.70 -10.86 13.32
N ILE A 264 5.59 -10.87 14.01
CA ILE A 264 5.49 -10.28 15.35
C ILE A 264 5.86 -11.34 16.38
#